data_ad1284c5dc6853a5855401b5fe122126
#
_entry.id   ad1284c5dc6853a5855401b5fe122126
#
_cell.length_a   1.000
_cell.length_b   1.000
_cell.length_c   1.000
_cell.angle_alpha   90.00
_cell.angle_beta   90.00
_cell.angle_gamma   90.00
#
_symmetry.space_group_name_H-M   'P 1'
#
loop_
_entity.id
_entity.type
_entity.pdbx_description
1 polymer ?
#
loop_
_entity_poly.entity_id
_entity_poly.type
_entity_poly.pdbx_seq_one_letter_code
_entity_poly.pdbx_strand_id
1 'polypeptide(L)'
;MKKLLIYLRDYKKESILAPAFKMLEATFDLLVPLVMAAIINTGIANKDKGYILSHCGLLILLGVIGLTCSITAQYFAAKASVGFCTKVRHVLFSHIQSLGFAEMDKLGTSTLITRMTSDINQVQSGLNLFLRSPVIVFGSIVMAFIVSPKAAVIFVVTIPLLSIVVFGIMLITMPLYRKVQGSLDGILGITRENLTGVRVIRAFGREEQEKDRFEENNGLLVRSQLLVGKISALMNPLTYVMINLAVVVILNTGAVQIHLGNMQQGDVVALVNYMNQILIELVKLANLIIQVTKAMACAERVASVLNVEPEMEFSCPENNAKNRKTGTSDEEVAFDHVSFTYGGAGAETLSNIHFTVKKGQTVGIIGGTGSGKSTLVNLLARFYDATDGQIRIGGHDIRSYSREELRGKIGMVMQKAQLFSGTIRSNLLWGNPGATDEMLWAALETAQAAEFVQKKEKQLDEPVEQGGRNLSGGQKQRLTIARALVEDPEILILDDSASALDFATDAALRKAIRELDKEMTVFIVSQRTSSLMHADLILVLDDGKTVGMGTHEELLGNCPVYQEIYESQFGKAGETA
;
A
#
# COMPACT_ATOMS: atom_id res chain seq x y z
N MET A 1 -16.34 -5.06 3.88
CA MET A 1 -16.84 -3.73 4.22
C MET A 1 -17.41 -3.60 5.64
N LYS A 2 -18.28 -4.51 6.16
CA LYS A 2 -18.83 -4.42 7.54
C LYS A 2 -17.75 -4.29 8.63
N LYS A 3 -16.59 -4.97 8.50
CA LYS A 3 -15.47 -4.88 9.44
C LYS A 3 -14.84 -3.47 9.50
N LEU A 4 -14.80 -2.74 8.37
CA LEU A 4 -14.24 -1.39 8.36
C LEU A 4 -15.19 -0.36 9.00
N LEU A 5 -16.51 -0.54 8.86
CA LEU A 5 -17.50 0.40 9.43
C LEU A 5 -17.43 0.49 10.97
N ILE A 6 -16.82 -0.48 11.63
CA ILE A 6 -16.57 -0.43 13.08
C ILE A 6 -15.74 0.80 13.46
N TYR A 7 -14.81 1.21 12.61
CA TYR A 7 -13.95 2.39 12.84
C TYR A 7 -14.69 3.73 12.63
N LEU A 8 -15.88 3.71 12.01
CA LEU A 8 -16.74 4.88 11.92
C LEU A 8 -17.47 5.17 13.25
N ARG A 9 -17.48 4.21 14.15
CA ARG A 9 -18.16 4.32 15.44
C ARG A 9 -17.68 5.50 16.28
N ASP A 10 -16.42 5.87 16.16
CA ASP A 10 -15.83 6.99 16.90
C ASP A 10 -16.31 8.35 16.36
N TYR A 11 -16.83 8.37 15.13
CA TYR A 11 -17.32 9.56 14.42
C TYR A 11 -18.83 9.52 14.18
N LYS A 12 -19.60 8.86 15.09
CA LYS A 12 -21.05 8.72 14.97
C LYS A 12 -21.78 10.06 14.92
N LYS A 13 -21.37 11.01 15.79
CA LYS A 13 -21.98 12.33 15.87
C LYS A 13 -21.84 13.07 14.53
N GLU A 14 -20.63 13.12 14.01
CA GLU A 14 -20.31 13.76 12.74
C GLU A 14 -21.02 13.09 11.55
N SER A 15 -21.10 11.76 11.58
CA SER A 15 -21.77 10.97 10.52
C SER A 15 -23.28 11.15 10.50
N ILE A 16 -23.91 11.57 11.61
CA ILE A 16 -25.34 11.89 11.69
C ILE A 16 -25.56 13.37 11.40
N LEU A 17 -24.71 14.26 11.94
CA LEU A 17 -24.86 15.71 11.78
C LEU A 17 -24.65 16.14 10.32
N ALA A 18 -23.69 15.53 9.59
CA ALA A 18 -23.43 15.89 8.21
C ALA A 18 -24.66 15.70 7.30
N PRO A 19 -25.32 14.53 7.24
CA PRO A 19 -26.56 14.37 6.49
C PRO A 19 -27.71 15.24 7.01
N ALA A 20 -27.82 15.44 8.34
CA ALA A 20 -28.87 16.26 8.93
C ALA A 20 -28.78 17.72 8.46
N PHE A 21 -27.60 18.34 8.52
CA PHE A 21 -27.39 19.69 7.99
C PHE A 21 -27.55 19.75 6.47
N LYS A 22 -27.18 18.68 5.75
CA LYS A 22 -27.39 18.61 4.30
C LYS A 22 -28.87 18.49 3.92
N MET A 23 -29.66 17.77 4.72
CA MET A 23 -31.12 17.75 4.55
C MET A 23 -31.76 19.10 4.85
N LEU A 24 -31.26 19.79 5.88
CA LEU A 24 -31.73 21.12 6.24
C LEU A 24 -31.45 22.15 5.14
N GLU A 25 -30.21 22.15 4.59
CA GLU A 25 -29.82 22.92 3.41
C GLU A 25 -30.79 22.65 2.24
N ALA A 26 -31.02 21.37 1.92
CA ALA A 26 -31.93 20.96 0.85
C ALA A 26 -33.34 21.47 1.05
N THR A 27 -33.82 21.50 2.30
CA THR A 27 -35.16 22.04 2.63
C THR A 27 -35.22 23.53 2.34
N PHE A 28 -34.20 24.30 2.71
CA PHE A 28 -34.17 25.75 2.40
C PHE A 28 -34.08 26.00 0.90
N ASP A 29 -33.27 25.25 0.16
CA ASP A 29 -33.19 25.35 -1.30
C ASP A 29 -34.53 25.08 -1.99
N LEU A 30 -35.32 24.15 -1.43
CA LEU A 30 -36.68 23.85 -1.94
C LEU A 30 -37.71 24.94 -1.63
N LEU A 31 -37.47 25.76 -0.61
CA LEU A 31 -38.39 26.89 -0.29
C LEU A 31 -38.14 28.09 -1.20
N VAL A 32 -36.95 28.26 -1.77
CA VAL A 32 -36.61 29.40 -2.63
C VAL A 32 -37.59 29.59 -3.80
N PRO A 33 -37.94 28.56 -4.60
CA PRO A 33 -38.92 28.72 -5.69
C PRO A 33 -40.33 29.12 -5.22
N LEU A 34 -40.75 28.69 -4.01
CA LEU A 34 -42.05 29.10 -3.46
C LEU A 34 -42.08 30.57 -3.08
N VAL A 35 -41.00 31.09 -2.44
CA VAL A 35 -40.90 32.50 -2.11
C VAL A 35 -40.83 33.35 -3.37
N MET A 36 -40.15 32.86 -4.43
CA MET A 36 -40.18 33.50 -5.75
C MET A 36 -41.58 33.55 -6.34
N ALA A 37 -42.35 32.45 -6.23
CA ALA A 37 -43.74 32.43 -6.66
C ALA A 37 -44.60 33.45 -5.90
N ALA A 38 -44.42 33.56 -4.58
CA ALA A 38 -45.15 34.54 -3.76
C ALA A 38 -44.83 35.99 -4.15
N ILE A 39 -43.55 36.30 -4.45
CA ILE A 39 -43.17 37.63 -4.96
C ILE A 39 -43.90 37.95 -6.27
N ILE A 40 -43.97 36.99 -7.20
CA ILE A 40 -44.62 37.18 -8.49
C ILE A 40 -46.15 37.30 -8.33
N ASN A 41 -46.73 36.36 -7.59
CA ASN A 41 -48.20 36.22 -7.47
C ASN A 41 -48.83 37.35 -6.67
N THR A 42 -48.16 37.84 -5.62
CA THR A 42 -48.73 38.85 -4.70
C THR A 42 -48.02 40.19 -4.86
N GLY A 43 -46.67 40.18 -4.80
CA GLY A 43 -45.88 41.42 -4.79
C GLY A 43 -45.99 42.19 -6.12
N ILE A 44 -45.68 41.51 -7.22
CA ILE A 44 -45.70 42.13 -8.57
C ILE A 44 -47.13 42.38 -9.03
N ALA A 45 -48.04 41.42 -8.84
CA ALA A 45 -49.41 41.55 -9.26
C ALA A 45 -50.12 42.74 -8.60
N ASN A 46 -49.88 42.96 -7.30
CA ASN A 46 -50.47 44.08 -6.53
C ASN A 46 -49.62 45.34 -6.55
N LYS A 47 -48.45 45.35 -7.23
CA LYS A 47 -47.48 46.47 -7.25
C LYS A 47 -47.01 46.88 -5.84
N ASP A 48 -47.03 45.97 -4.87
CA ASP A 48 -46.65 46.22 -3.48
C ASP A 48 -45.11 46.09 -3.31
N LYS A 49 -44.45 47.26 -3.29
CA LYS A 49 -43.01 47.34 -3.11
C LYS A 49 -42.54 46.85 -1.73
N GLY A 50 -43.35 47.02 -0.69
CA GLY A 50 -43.03 46.58 0.66
C GLY A 50 -42.98 45.05 0.77
N TYR A 51 -44.01 44.41 0.16
CA TYR A 51 -44.05 42.94 0.09
C TYR A 51 -42.88 42.37 -0.70
N ILE A 52 -42.55 42.95 -1.87
CA ILE A 52 -41.41 42.52 -2.67
C ILE A 52 -40.10 42.61 -1.87
N LEU A 53 -39.86 43.78 -1.22
CA LEU A 53 -38.61 43.99 -0.49
C LEU A 53 -38.47 43.06 0.72
N SER A 54 -39.57 42.81 1.45
CA SER A 54 -39.56 41.87 2.60
C SER A 54 -39.29 40.42 2.17
N HIS A 55 -39.85 39.96 1.05
CA HIS A 55 -39.64 38.61 0.52
C HIS A 55 -38.28 38.47 -0.16
N CYS A 56 -37.72 39.52 -0.77
CA CYS A 56 -36.32 39.55 -1.18
C CYS A 56 -35.38 39.43 0.03
N GLY A 57 -35.67 40.13 1.14
CA GLY A 57 -34.95 39.94 2.41
C GLY A 57 -35.02 38.49 2.92
N LEU A 58 -36.20 37.85 2.82
CA LEU A 58 -36.38 36.44 3.17
C LEU A 58 -35.53 35.51 2.27
N LEU A 59 -35.46 35.75 0.96
CA LEU A 59 -34.58 34.98 0.05
C LEU A 59 -33.11 35.09 0.44
N ILE A 60 -32.66 36.30 0.79
CA ILE A 60 -31.30 36.51 1.28
C ILE A 60 -31.07 35.74 2.59
N LEU A 61 -32.02 35.81 3.52
CA LEU A 61 -31.95 35.08 4.78
C LEU A 61 -31.89 33.56 4.56
N LEU A 62 -32.75 33.00 3.70
CA LEU A 62 -32.71 31.57 3.35
C LEU A 62 -31.38 31.17 2.71
N GLY A 63 -30.82 32.04 1.84
CA GLY A 63 -29.51 31.82 1.24
C GLY A 63 -28.37 31.79 2.29
N VAL A 64 -28.39 32.72 3.25
CA VAL A 64 -27.37 32.75 4.33
C VAL A 64 -27.48 31.52 5.25
N ILE A 65 -28.71 31.14 5.62
CA ILE A 65 -28.95 29.93 6.43
C ILE A 65 -28.51 28.68 5.64
N GLY A 66 -28.92 28.58 4.36
CA GLY A 66 -28.49 27.46 3.48
C GLY A 66 -26.98 27.35 3.35
N LEU A 67 -26.28 28.50 3.15
CA LEU A 67 -24.82 28.55 3.10
C LEU A 67 -24.18 28.05 4.41
N THR A 68 -24.70 28.51 5.56
CA THR A 68 -24.22 28.09 6.87
C THR A 68 -24.41 26.59 7.07
N CYS A 69 -25.58 26.05 6.72
CA CYS A 69 -25.86 24.61 6.76
C CYS A 69 -24.95 23.82 5.83
N SER A 70 -24.69 24.32 4.62
CA SER A 70 -23.78 23.69 3.65
C SER A 70 -22.36 23.59 4.18
N ILE A 71 -21.81 24.69 4.71
CA ILE A 71 -20.45 24.72 5.29
C ILE A 71 -20.37 23.76 6.47
N THR A 72 -21.38 23.77 7.35
CA THR A 72 -21.43 22.89 8.53
C THR A 72 -21.53 21.41 8.13
N ALA A 73 -22.37 21.07 7.17
CA ALA A 73 -22.49 19.72 6.62
C ALA A 73 -21.16 19.25 6.02
N GLN A 74 -20.48 20.11 5.27
CA GLN A 74 -19.20 19.82 4.66
C GLN A 74 -18.10 19.59 5.69
N TYR A 75 -18.05 20.41 6.74
CA TYR A 75 -17.12 20.28 7.84
C TYR A 75 -17.27 18.92 8.56
N PHE A 76 -18.50 18.55 8.94
CA PHE A 76 -18.76 17.28 9.63
C PHE A 76 -18.50 16.07 8.72
N ALA A 77 -18.87 16.13 7.45
CA ALA A 77 -18.59 15.07 6.50
C ALA A 77 -17.07 14.88 6.28
N ALA A 78 -16.32 15.98 6.16
CA ALA A 78 -14.87 15.93 6.05
C ALA A 78 -14.23 15.37 7.31
N LYS A 79 -14.63 15.85 8.50
CA LYS A 79 -14.12 15.38 9.78
C LYS A 79 -14.37 13.87 9.98
N ALA A 80 -15.58 13.38 9.66
CA ALA A 80 -15.91 11.97 9.75
C ALA A 80 -15.10 11.12 8.77
N SER A 81 -15.04 11.51 7.50
CA SER A 81 -14.36 10.73 6.46
C SER A 81 -12.84 10.72 6.63
N VAL A 82 -12.22 11.85 6.95
CA VAL A 82 -10.77 11.95 7.21
C VAL A 82 -10.41 11.17 8.49
N GLY A 83 -11.14 11.38 9.59
CA GLY A 83 -10.88 10.70 10.85
C GLY A 83 -11.03 9.19 10.76
N PHE A 84 -12.08 8.71 10.10
CA PHE A 84 -12.27 7.30 9.79
C PHE A 84 -11.08 6.71 9.01
N CYS A 85 -10.67 7.36 7.92
CA CYS A 85 -9.56 6.86 7.11
C CYS A 85 -8.21 6.94 7.80
N THR A 86 -7.97 7.95 8.66
CA THR A 86 -6.78 8.01 9.51
C THR A 86 -6.70 6.81 10.43
N LYS A 87 -7.82 6.44 11.06
CA LYS A 87 -7.87 5.25 11.92
C LYS A 87 -7.68 3.95 11.13
N VAL A 88 -8.30 3.83 9.95
CA VAL A 88 -8.10 2.67 9.07
C VAL A 88 -6.64 2.55 8.64
N ARG A 89 -5.96 3.67 8.29
CA ARG A 89 -4.52 3.65 7.97
C ARG A 89 -3.68 3.17 9.14
N HIS A 90 -3.95 3.67 10.33
CA HIS A 90 -3.22 3.26 11.53
C HIS A 90 -3.38 1.76 11.80
N VAL A 91 -4.60 1.24 11.77
CA VAL A 91 -4.88 -0.18 11.99
C VAL A 91 -4.26 -1.04 10.88
N LEU A 92 -4.39 -0.63 9.61
CA LEU A 92 -3.81 -1.34 8.49
C LEU A 92 -2.28 -1.38 8.57
N PHE A 93 -1.64 -0.25 8.90
CA PHE A 93 -0.19 -0.21 9.08
C PHE A 93 0.27 -1.09 10.24
N SER A 94 -0.39 -1.01 11.39
CA SER A 94 -0.09 -1.86 12.54
C SER A 94 -0.25 -3.34 12.20
N HIS A 95 -1.30 -3.69 11.46
CA HIS A 95 -1.54 -5.06 11.00
C HIS A 95 -0.45 -5.54 10.03
N ILE A 96 -0.07 -4.71 9.03
CA ILE A 96 1.03 -5.04 8.09
C ILE A 96 2.34 -5.30 8.85
N GLN A 97 2.63 -4.52 9.91
CA GLN A 97 3.84 -4.73 10.73
C GLN A 97 3.78 -6.01 11.58
N SER A 98 2.60 -6.57 11.82
CA SER A 98 2.44 -7.86 12.52
C SER A 98 2.54 -9.08 11.60
N LEU A 99 2.41 -8.90 10.27
CA LEU A 99 2.53 -9.98 9.29
C LEU A 99 3.97 -10.50 9.21
N GLY A 100 4.12 -11.78 8.91
CA GLY A 100 5.40 -12.42 8.64
C GLY A 100 5.88 -12.19 7.20
N PHE A 101 7.04 -12.76 6.89
CA PHE A 101 7.61 -12.63 5.53
C PHE A 101 6.77 -13.40 4.50
N ALA A 102 6.23 -14.56 4.85
CA ALA A 102 5.40 -15.36 3.94
C ALA A 102 4.17 -14.60 3.43
N GLU A 103 3.45 -13.91 4.34
CA GLU A 103 2.30 -13.11 3.98
C GLU A 103 2.70 -11.85 3.20
N MET A 104 3.83 -11.24 3.56
CA MET A 104 4.37 -10.08 2.85
C MET A 104 4.76 -10.42 1.41
N ASP A 105 5.37 -11.59 1.18
CA ASP A 105 5.73 -12.08 -0.15
C ASP A 105 4.48 -12.38 -0.98
N LYS A 106 3.47 -13.02 -0.38
CA LYS A 106 2.19 -13.33 -1.04
C LYS A 106 1.41 -12.09 -1.42
N LEU A 107 1.39 -11.07 -0.56
CA LEU A 107 0.66 -9.82 -0.82
C LEU A 107 1.41 -8.89 -1.77
N GLY A 108 2.72 -8.84 -1.66
CA GLY A 108 3.61 -7.95 -2.39
C GLY A 108 3.60 -6.50 -1.88
N THR A 109 4.79 -5.92 -1.71
CA THR A 109 4.98 -4.57 -1.15
C THR A 109 4.25 -3.47 -1.96
N SER A 110 4.26 -3.56 -3.29
CA SER A 110 3.59 -2.59 -4.17
C SER A 110 2.06 -2.59 -3.97
N THR A 111 1.48 -3.77 -3.75
CA THR A 111 0.06 -3.92 -3.43
C THR A 111 -0.27 -3.25 -2.10
N LEU A 112 0.52 -3.53 -1.05
CA LEU A 112 0.31 -2.95 0.27
C LEU A 112 0.40 -1.41 0.26
N ILE A 113 1.38 -0.84 -0.46
CA ILE A 113 1.48 0.61 -0.66
C ILE A 113 0.21 1.17 -1.32
N THR A 114 -0.30 0.51 -2.37
CA THR A 114 -1.52 0.93 -3.07
C THR A 114 -2.74 0.88 -2.14
N ARG A 115 -2.86 -0.15 -1.26
CA ARG A 115 -3.93 -0.24 -0.26
C ARG A 115 -3.85 0.90 0.75
N MET A 116 -2.64 1.19 1.26
CA MET A 116 -2.39 2.25 2.25
C MET A 116 -2.67 3.67 1.71
N THR A 117 -2.48 3.88 0.42
CA THR A 117 -2.56 5.21 -0.21
C THR A 117 -3.83 5.37 -1.06
N SER A 118 -3.82 4.86 -2.28
CA SER A 118 -4.86 5.08 -3.29
C SER A 118 -6.22 4.53 -2.86
N ASP A 119 -6.27 3.29 -2.35
CA ASP A 119 -7.54 2.65 -1.99
C ASP A 119 -8.20 3.33 -0.79
N ILE A 120 -7.44 3.67 0.25
CA ILE A 120 -8.00 4.40 1.41
C ILE A 120 -8.45 5.81 1.00
N ASN A 121 -7.72 6.52 0.12
CA ASN A 121 -8.15 7.83 -0.38
C ASN A 121 -9.46 7.73 -1.17
N GLN A 122 -9.65 6.69 -1.97
CA GLN A 122 -10.89 6.45 -2.69
C GLN A 122 -12.05 6.15 -1.73
N VAL A 123 -11.81 5.37 -0.67
CA VAL A 123 -12.80 5.14 0.40
C VAL A 123 -13.17 6.45 1.11
N GLN A 124 -12.17 7.29 1.42
CA GLN A 124 -12.39 8.61 2.02
C GLN A 124 -13.30 9.49 1.15
N SER A 125 -12.99 9.57 -0.14
CA SER A 125 -13.75 10.39 -1.10
C SER A 125 -15.19 9.89 -1.25
N GLY A 126 -15.36 8.56 -1.34
CA GLY A 126 -16.70 7.95 -1.43
C GLY A 126 -17.53 8.16 -0.17
N LEU A 127 -16.93 7.99 1.01
CA LEU A 127 -17.61 8.23 2.30
C LEU A 127 -17.99 9.70 2.47
N ASN A 128 -17.07 10.63 2.14
CA ASN A 128 -17.35 12.07 2.21
C ASN A 128 -18.54 12.44 1.31
N LEU A 129 -18.56 11.94 0.06
CA LEU A 129 -19.63 12.21 -0.88
C LEU A 129 -20.95 11.57 -0.44
N PHE A 130 -20.91 10.36 0.12
CA PHE A 130 -22.08 9.66 0.65
C PHE A 130 -22.73 10.42 1.80
N LEU A 131 -21.94 10.92 2.76
CA LEU A 131 -22.43 11.69 3.90
C LEU A 131 -23.04 13.05 3.49
N ARG A 132 -22.70 13.53 2.29
CA ARG A 132 -23.22 14.78 1.71
C ARG A 132 -24.23 14.53 0.61
N SER A 133 -24.73 13.30 0.47
CA SER A 133 -25.67 12.96 -0.61
C SER A 133 -26.99 13.69 -0.42
N PRO A 134 -27.41 14.46 -1.40
CA PRO A 134 -28.67 15.19 -1.33
C PRO A 134 -29.87 14.28 -1.59
N VAL A 135 -30.93 14.51 -0.84
CA VAL A 135 -32.25 13.90 -1.05
C VAL A 135 -33.17 14.84 -1.83
N ILE A 136 -32.60 15.87 -2.47
CA ILE A 136 -33.34 16.99 -3.10
C ILE A 136 -34.25 16.51 -4.22
N VAL A 137 -33.90 15.44 -4.97
CA VAL A 137 -34.74 14.91 -6.05
C VAL A 137 -36.15 14.57 -5.53
N PHE A 138 -36.22 13.84 -4.43
CA PHE A 138 -37.50 13.46 -3.82
C PHE A 138 -38.25 14.68 -3.26
N GLY A 139 -37.52 15.61 -2.63
CA GLY A 139 -38.07 16.85 -2.12
C GLY A 139 -38.69 17.73 -3.22
N SER A 140 -38.00 17.85 -4.37
CA SER A 140 -38.53 18.63 -5.52
C SER A 140 -39.82 18.04 -6.10
N ILE A 141 -39.94 16.71 -6.13
CA ILE A 141 -41.19 16.04 -6.53
C ILE A 141 -42.34 16.40 -5.56
N VAL A 142 -42.07 16.24 -4.25
CA VAL A 142 -43.07 16.58 -3.22
C VAL A 142 -43.50 18.03 -3.32
N MET A 143 -42.54 18.96 -3.50
CA MET A 143 -42.85 20.39 -3.64
C MET A 143 -43.65 20.69 -4.92
N ALA A 144 -43.37 20.00 -6.03
CA ALA A 144 -44.17 20.14 -7.26
C ALA A 144 -45.62 19.70 -7.06
N PHE A 145 -45.88 18.63 -6.28
CA PHE A 145 -47.22 18.20 -5.91
C PHE A 145 -47.95 19.20 -4.99
N ILE A 146 -47.20 19.86 -4.09
CA ILE A 146 -47.75 20.90 -3.21
C ILE A 146 -48.20 22.12 -4.04
N VAL A 147 -47.40 22.52 -5.03
CA VAL A 147 -47.73 23.67 -5.90
C VAL A 147 -48.90 23.37 -6.81
N SER A 148 -48.89 22.26 -7.54
CA SER A 148 -50.01 21.86 -8.41
C SER A 148 -49.98 20.36 -8.71
N PRO A 149 -50.92 19.56 -8.20
CA PRO A 149 -50.98 18.12 -8.48
C PRO A 149 -51.10 17.79 -9.98
N LYS A 150 -51.83 18.61 -10.75
CA LYS A 150 -52.00 18.40 -12.20
C LYS A 150 -50.68 18.61 -12.96
N ALA A 151 -49.95 19.66 -12.63
CA ALA A 151 -48.66 19.93 -13.25
C ALA A 151 -47.55 18.96 -12.74
N ALA A 152 -47.69 18.45 -11.52
CA ALA A 152 -46.73 17.50 -10.94
C ALA A 152 -46.70 16.16 -11.69
N VAL A 153 -47.78 15.76 -12.39
CA VAL A 153 -47.78 14.56 -13.25
C VAL A 153 -46.66 14.62 -14.31
N ILE A 154 -46.35 15.83 -14.81
CA ILE A 154 -45.26 16.03 -15.78
C ILE A 154 -43.92 15.56 -15.19
N PHE A 155 -43.67 15.82 -13.90
CA PHE A 155 -42.44 15.36 -13.20
C PHE A 155 -42.40 13.84 -13.08
N VAL A 156 -43.55 13.20 -12.80
CA VAL A 156 -43.62 11.72 -12.68
C VAL A 156 -43.27 11.05 -14.01
N VAL A 157 -43.54 11.67 -15.15
CA VAL A 157 -43.17 11.14 -16.47
C VAL A 157 -41.74 11.53 -16.84
N THR A 158 -41.34 12.78 -16.59
CA THR A 158 -40.03 13.30 -17.03
C THR A 158 -38.88 12.71 -16.26
N ILE A 159 -39.03 12.50 -14.94
CA ILE A 159 -37.91 11.97 -14.10
C ILE A 159 -37.51 10.54 -14.48
N PRO A 160 -38.41 9.56 -14.64
CA PRO A 160 -38.04 8.26 -15.15
C PRO A 160 -37.41 8.31 -16.54
N LEU A 161 -37.90 9.15 -17.43
CA LEU A 161 -37.35 9.29 -18.77
C LEU A 161 -35.95 9.88 -18.75
N LEU A 162 -35.70 10.93 -17.95
CA LEU A 162 -34.38 11.47 -17.68
C LEU A 162 -33.44 10.41 -17.04
N SER A 163 -33.96 9.65 -16.09
CA SER A 163 -33.22 8.58 -15.43
C SER A 163 -32.77 7.52 -16.42
N ILE A 164 -33.64 7.10 -17.34
CA ILE A 164 -33.28 6.13 -18.40
C ILE A 164 -32.13 6.67 -19.26
N VAL A 165 -32.17 7.94 -19.65
CA VAL A 165 -31.09 8.55 -20.45
C VAL A 165 -29.79 8.65 -19.67
N VAL A 166 -29.83 9.21 -18.46
CA VAL A 166 -28.61 9.42 -17.63
C VAL A 166 -27.97 8.08 -17.25
N PHE A 167 -28.76 7.15 -16.70
CA PHE A 167 -28.26 5.83 -16.31
C PHE A 167 -27.96 4.95 -17.52
N GLY A 168 -28.68 5.06 -18.62
CA GLY A 168 -28.41 4.35 -19.87
C GLY A 168 -27.05 4.73 -20.44
N ILE A 169 -26.78 6.03 -20.58
CA ILE A 169 -25.45 6.51 -21.03
C ILE A 169 -24.37 6.08 -20.04
N MET A 170 -24.62 6.19 -18.73
CA MET A 170 -23.68 5.76 -17.70
C MET A 170 -23.33 4.27 -17.81
N LEU A 171 -24.33 3.40 -17.96
CA LEU A 171 -24.12 1.95 -18.07
C LEU A 171 -23.36 1.57 -19.36
N ILE A 172 -23.57 2.30 -20.47
CA ILE A 172 -22.82 2.10 -21.71
C ILE A 172 -21.37 2.59 -21.57
N THR A 173 -21.16 3.73 -20.92
CA THR A 173 -19.82 4.33 -20.81
C THR A 173 -18.94 3.67 -19.75
N MET A 174 -19.49 3.09 -18.67
CA MET A 174 -18.72 2.42 -17.62
C MET A 174 -17.76 1.32 -18.13
N PRO A 175 -18.19 0.33 -18.94
CA PRO A 175 -17.26 -0.68 -19.47
C PRO A 175 -16.22 -0.09 -20.42
N LEU A 176 -16.60 0.96 -21.17
CA LEU A 176 -15.67 1.65 -22.08
C LEU A 176 -14.62 2.42 -21.30
N TYR A 177 -14.96 3.07 -20.18
CA TYR A 177 -13.98 3.69 -19.27
C TYR A 177 -13.00 2.67 -18.67
N ARG A 178 -13.47 1.45 -18.35
CA ARG A 178 -12.56 0.36 -17.90
C ARG A 178 -11.58 -0.03 -19.00
N LYS A 179 -12.02 -0.07 -20.26
CA LYS A 179 -11.14 -0.35 -21.41
C LYS A 179 -10.11 0.77 -21.60
N VAL A 180 -10.53 2.04 -21.49
CA VAL A 180 -9.61 3.18 -21.51
C VAL A 180 -8.58 3.08 -20.40
N GLN A 181 -9.00 2.73 -19.18
CA GLN A 181 -8.08 2.57 -18.06
C GLN A 181 -7.07 1.44 -18.32
N GLY A 182 -7.50 0.29 -18.84
CA GLY A 182 -6.59 -0.80 -19.20
C GLY A 182 -5.57 -0.40 -20.29
N SER A 183 -5.98 0.39 -21.29
CA SER A 183 -5.06 0.94 -22.30
C SER A 183 -4.07 1.93 -21.69
N LEU A 184 -4.52 2.77 -20.76
CA LEU A 184 -3.65 3.71 -20.03
C LEU A 184 -2.62 2.96 -19.16
N ASP A 185 -3.03 1.91 -18.46
CA ASP A 185 -2.14 1.06 -17.67
C ASP A 185 -1.09 0.39 -18.57
N GLY A 186 -1.46 -0.02 -19.79
CA GLY A 186 -0.54 -0.53 -20.81
C GLY A 186 0.53 0.51 -21.21
N ILE A 187 0.12 1.75 -21.48
CA ILE A 187 1.06 2.84 -21.83
C ILE A 187 1.99 3.15 -20.63
N LEU A 188 1.45 3.20 -19.41
CA LEU A 188 2.26 3.39 -18.21
C LEU A 188 3.28 2.26 -18.02
N GLY A 189 2.88 1.02 -18.37
CA GLY A 189 3.78 -0.14 -18.39
C GLY A 189 4.95 0.06 -19.35
N ILE A 190 4.66 0.38 -20.62
CA ILE A 190 5.67 0.67 -21.65
C ILE A 190 6.59 1.82 -21.22
N THR A 191 6.02 2.91 -20.71
CA THR A 191 6.80 4.06 -20.25
C THR A 191 7.75 3.69 -19.11
N ARG A 192 7.28 2.91 -18.13
CA ARG A 192 8.11 2.42 -17.02
C ARG A 192 9.23 1.50 -17.52
N GLU A 193 8.91 0.57 -18.42
CA GLU A 193 9.89 -0.33 -19.05
C GLU A 193 10.97 0.47 -19.77
N ASN A 194 10.59 1.44 -20.59
CA ASN A 194 11.50 2.28 -21.35
C ASN A 194 12.39 3.16 -20.47
N LEU A 195 11.83 3.77 -19.42
CA LEU A 195 12.61 4.59 -18.47
C LEU A 195 13.59 3.74 -17.65
N THR A 196 13.17 2.55 -17.25
CA THR A 196 14.04 1.62 -16.49
C THR A 196 15.10 1.02 -17.39
N GLY A 197 14.74 0.64 -18.62
CA GLY A 197 15.60 0.01 -19.62
C GLY A 197 16.31 0.98 -20.56
N VAL A 198 16.29 2.29 -20.32
CA VAL A 198 16.80 3.31 -21.26
C VAL A 198 18.25 3.08 -21.72
N ARG A 199 19.10 2.55 -20.83
CA ARG A 199 20.49 2.22 -21.17
C ARG A 199 20.58 1.06 -22.17
N VAL A 200 19.71 0.06 -22.01
CA VAL A 200 19.65 -1.10 -22.91
C VAL A 200 19.10 -0.65 -24.27
N ILE A 201 18.02 0.11 -24.31
CA ILE A 201 17.43 0.64 -25.54
C ILE A 201 18.48 1.41 -26.35
N ARG A 202 19.23 2.30 -25.69
CA ARG A 202 20.31 3.08 -26.33
C ARG A 202 21.51 2.22 -26.75
N ALA A 203 21.88 1.24 -25.93
CA ALA A 203 23.00 0.34 -26.27
C ALA A 203 22.72 -0.51 -27.51
N PHE A 204 21.45 -0.85 -27.75
CA PHE A 204 21.03 -1.64 -28.91
C PHE A 204 20.42 -0.81 -30.05
N GLY A 205 20.36 0.54 -29.93
CA GLY A 205 19.83 1.42 -30.98
C GLY A 205 18.37 1.16 -31.32
N ARG A 206 17.52 0.86 -30.30
CA ARG A 206 16.11 0.50 -30.49
C ARG A 206 15.12 1.62 -30.16
N GLU A 207 15.59 2.87 -30.13
CA GLU A 207 14.77 4.04 -29.77
C GLU A 207 13.55 4.21 -30.69
N GLU A 208 13.73 4.07 -32.00
CA GLU A 208 12.63 4.22 -32.94
C GLU A 208 11.60 3.10 -32.81
N GLN A 209 12.05 1.86 -32.62
CA GLN A 209 11.14 0.74 -32.40
C GLN A 209 10.26 0.90 -31.15
N GLU A 210 10.85 1.39 -30.07
CA GLU A 210 10.10 1.65 -28.82
C GLU A 210 9.18 2.86 -28.94
N LYS A 211 9.56 3.86 -29.74
CA LYS A 211 8.71 5.00 -30.07
C LYS A 211 7.49 4.55 -30.89
N ASP A 212 7.70 3.74 -31.92
CA ASP A 212 6.60 3.20 -32.74
C ASP A 212 5.64 2.37 -31.89
N ARG A 213 6.17 1.51 -31.00
CA ARG A 213 5.38 0.72 -30.03
C ARG A 213 4.55 1.61 -29.10
N PHE A 214 5.14 2.71 -28.62
CA PHE A 214 4.43 3.68 -27.80
C PHE A 214 3.34 4.40 -28.58
N GLU A 215 3.63 4.87 -29.81
CA GLU A 215 2.67 5.58 -30.66
C GLU A 215 1.48 4.70 -31.05
N GLU A 216 1.70 3.41 -31.37
CA GLU A 216 0.63 2.46 -31.65
C GLU A 216 -0.32 2.31 -30.43
N ASN A 217 0.22 2.06 -29.25
CA ASN A 217 -0.56 1.90 -28.03
C ASN A 217 -1.27 3.21 -27.63
N ASN A 218 -0.60 4.36 -27.82
CA ASN A 218 -1.20 5.68 -27.60
C ASN A 218 -2.34 5.93 -28.59
N GLY A 219 -2.20 5.53 -29.85
CA GLY A 219 -3.27 5.59 -30.85
C GLY A 219 -4.51 4.79 -30.44
N LEU A 220 -4.34 3.60 -29.87
CA LEU A 220 -5.43 2.78 -29.35
C LEU A 220 -6.12 3.45 -28.15
N LEU A 221 -5.33 4.05 -27.24
CA LEU A 221 -5.87 4.83 -26.10
C LEU A 221 -6.70 6.01 -26.61
N VAL A 222 -6.15 6.81 -27.52
CA VAL A 222 -6.84 8.00 -28.09
C VAL A 222 -8.15 7.60 -28.75
N ARG A 223 -8.18 6.54 -29.57
CA ARG A 223 -9.41 6.03 -30.20
C ARG A 223 -10.46 5.63 -29.14
N SER A 224 -10.02 4.94 -28.09
CA SER A 224 -10.91 4.51 -27.00
C SER A 224 -11.46 5.71 -26.22
N GLN A 225 -10.62 6.71 -25.92
CA GLN A 225 -11.04 7.95 -25.25
C GLN A 225 -12.00 8.77 -26.10
N LEU A 226 -11.74 8.90 -27.41
CA LEU A 226 -12.64 9.61 -28.33
C LEU A 226 -14.01 8.93 -28.43
N LEU A 227 -14.08 7.59 -28.45
CA LEU A 227 -15.34 6.87 -28.45
C LEU A 227 -16.13 7.14 -27.18
N VAL A 228 -15.50 7.04 -26.02
CA VAL A 228 -16.12 7.36 -24.71
C VAL A 228 -16.55 8.81 -24.67
N GLY A 229 -15.68 9.72 -25.14
CA GLY A 229 -15.97 11.16 -25.19
C GLY A 229 -17.20 11.48 -26.04
N LYS A 230 -17.31 10.89 -27.25
CA LYS A 230 -18.46 11.06 -28.14
C LYS A 230 -19.78 10.62 -27.49
N ILE A 231 -19.78 9.44 -26.83
CA ILE A 231 -20.97 8.92 -26.15
C ILE A 231 -21.33 9.78 -24.94
N SER A 232 -20.34 10.14 -24.13
CA SER A 232 -20.54 10.98 -22.94
C SER A 232 -21.01 12.40 -23.31
N ALA A 233 -20.52 12.93 -24.44
CA ALA A 233 -20.92 14.25 -24.92
C ALA A 233 -22.42 14.34 -25.30
N LEU A 234 -23.06 13.22 -25.61
CA LEU A 234 -24.50 13.17 -25.87
C LEU A 234 -25.37 13.40 -24.62
N MET A 235 -24.80 13.19 -23.42
CA MET A 235 -25.54 13.27 -22.17
C MET A 235 -26.18 14.66 -21.97
N ASN A 236 -25.37 15.73 -22.08
CA ASN A 236 -25.87 17.09 -21.87
C ASN A 236 -26.91 17.53 -22.92
N PRO A 237 -26.67 17.42 -24.23
CA PRO A 237 -27.68 17.79 -25.22
C PRO A 237 -29.00 17.04 -25.06
N LEU A 238 -28.96 15.70 -24.85
CA LEU A 238 -30.15 14.90 -24.68
C LEU A 238 -30.96 15.30 -23.44
N THR A 239 -30.27 15.46 -22.30
CA THR A 239 -30.94 15.88 -21.06
C THR A 239 -31.48 17.29 -21.15
N TYR A 240 -30.80 18.24 -21.80
CA TYR A 240 -31.29 19.59 -22.02
C TYR A 240 -32.51 19.62 -22.95
N VAL A 241 -32.52 18.86 -24.05
CA VAL A 241 -33.67 18.75 -24.93
C VAL A 241 -34.89 18.22 -24.17
N MET A 242 -34.71 17.17 -23.38
CA MET A 242 -35.81 16.58 -22.61
C MET A 242 -36.38 17.55 -21.57
N ILE A 243 -35.49 18.26 -20.86
CA ILE A 243 -35.96 19.26 -19.88
C ILE A 243 -36.67 20.42 -20.55
N ASN A 244 -36.11 20.95 -21.64
CA ASN A 244 -36.79 22.04 -22.36
C ASN A 244 -38.14 21.61 -22.91
N LEU A 245 -38.27 20.36 -23.39
CA LEU A 245 -39.59 19.82 -23.78
C LEU A 245 -40.52 19.73 -22.57
N ALA A 246 -40.04 19.25 -21.42
CA ALA A 246 -40.83 19.21 -20.19
C ALA A 246 -41.24 20.64 -19.74
N VAL A 247 -40.34 21.61 -19.84
CA VAL A 247 -40.61 23.02 -19.53
C VAL A 247 -41.68 23.59 -20.47
N VAL A 248 -41.62 23.29 -21.78
CA VAL A 248 -42.67 23.68 -22.73
C VAL A 248 -44.05 23.09 -22.35
N VAL A 249 -44.06 21.81 -21.94
CA VAL A 249 -45.31 21.16 -21.47
C VAL A 249 -45.82 21.79 -20.17
N ILE A 250 -44.89 22.12 -19.22
CA ILE A 250 -45.23 22.84 -17.98
C ILE A 250 -45.82 24.20 -18.29
N LEU A 251 -45.24 24.98 -19.21
CA LEU A 251 -45.70 26.29 -19.61
C LEU A 251 -47.08 26.20 -20.25
N ASN A 252 -47.32 25.27 -21.19
CA ASN A 252 -48.59 25.06 -21.83
C ASN A 252 -49.69 24.64 -20.82
N THR A 253 -49.40 23.64 -20.00
CA THR A 253 -50.31 23.17 -18.95
C THR A 253 -50.58 24.27 -17.92
N GLY A 254 -49.54 25.02 -17.53
CA GLY A 254 -49.61 26.15 -16.62
C GLY A 254 -50.50 27.27 -17.19
N ALA A 255 -50.33 27.62 -18.47
CA ALA A 255 -51.17 28.62 -19.12
C ALA A 255 -52.66 28.23 -19.10
N VAL A 256 -52.98 26.95 -19.39
CA VAL A 256 -54.35 26.44 -19.30
C VAL A 256 -54.90 26.51 -17.86
N GLN A 257 -54.08 26.08 -16.85
CA GLN A 257 -54.49 26.11 -15.45
C GLN A 257 -54.63 27.54 -14.91
N ILE A 258 -53.84 28.51 -15.38
CA ILE A 258 -53.97 29.92 -15.05
C ILE A 258 -55.29 30.47 -15.63
N HIS A 259 -55.57 30.15 -16.88
CA HIS A 259 -56.81 30.56 -17.51
C HIS A 259 -58.10 30.03 -16.80
N LEU A 260 -57.98 28.80 -16.26
CA LEU A 260 -59.00 28.15 -15.45
C LEU A 260 -59.06 28.68 -13.99
N GLY A 261 -58.19 29.58 -13.60
CA GLY A 261 -58.08 30.11 -12.23
C GLY A 261 -57.54 29.17 -11.18
N ASN A 262 -56.96 28.03 -11.58
CA ASN A 262 -56.44 27.00 -10.66
C ASN A 262 -54.96 27.21 -10.27
N MET A 263 -54.25 28.10 -10.97
CA MET A 263 -52.81 28.41 -10.75
C MET A 263 -52.57 29.90 -11.01
N GLN A 264 -51.44 30.40 -10.43
CA GLN A 264 -50.93 31.74 -10.67
C GLN A 264 -49.64 31.71 -11.47
N GLN A 265 -49.22 32.86 -12.02
CA GLN A 265 -48.03 32.93 -12.88
C GLN A 265 -46.73 32.51 -12.15
N GLY A 266 -46.57 32.89 -10.88
CA GLY A 266 -45.43 32.53 -10.07
C GLY A 266 -45.32 31.04 -9.81
N ASP A 267 -46.44 30.32 -9.76
CA ASP A 267 -46.44 28.85 -9.56
C ASP A 267 -45.77 28.12 -10.73
N VAL A 268 -46.01 28.63 -11.96
CA VAL A 268 -45.38 28.08 -13.17
C VAL A 268 -43.87 28.31 -13.12
N VAL A 269 -43.43 29.51 -12.67
CA VAL A 269 -41.98 29.80 -12.50
C VAL A 269 -41.36 28.88 -11.45
N ALA A 270 -42.06 28.61 -10.33
CA ALA A 270 -41.57 27.68 -9.32
C ALA A 270 -41.41 26.25 -9.89
N LEU A 271 -42.39 25.76 -10.67
CA LEU A 271 -42.31 24.44 -11.30
C LEU A 271 -41.15 24.33 -12.28
N VAL A 272 -40.89 25.37 -13.09
CA VAL A 272 -39.74 25.39 -14.01
C VAL A 272 -38.43 25.35 -13.23
N ASN A 273 -38.31 26.06 -12.10
CA ASN A 273 -37.13 26.03 -11.24
C ASN A 273 -36.94 24.63 -10.63
N TYR A 274 -37.99 23.98 -10.13
CA TYR A 274 -37.90 22.61 -9.62
C TYR A 274 -37.46 21.62 -10.71
N MET A 275 -37.97 21.76 -11.96
CA MET A 275 -37.55 20.91 -13.06
C MET A 275 -36.06 21.02 -13.37
N ASN A 276 -35.53 22.25 -13.41
CA ASN A 276 -34.10 22.48 -13.62
C ASN A 276 -33.25 21.94 -12.47
N GLN A 277 -33.70 22.06 -11.22
CA GLN A 277 -33.02 21.56 -10.05
C GLN A 277 -32.93 20.03 -10.06
N ILE A 278 -33.97 19.33 -10.50
CA ILE A 278 -33.99 17.87 -10.62
C ILE A 278 -32.91 17.36 -11.57
N LEU A 279 -32.66 18.02 -12.70
CA LEU A 279 -31.59 17.63 -13.63
C LEU A 279 -30.22 17.63 -12.93
N ILE A 280 -29.93 18.76 -12.27
CA ILE A 280 -28.61 18.92 -11.60
C ILE A 280 -28.44 17.82 -10.56
N GLU A 281 -29.46 17.57 -9.77
CA GLU A 281 -29.40 16.58 -8.69
C GLU A 281 -29.37 15.13 -9.21
N LEU A 282 -30.01 14.85 -10.34
CA LEU A 282 -29.99 13.51 -10.94
C LEU A 282 -28.60 13.16 -11.50
N VAL A 283 -27.92 14.13 -12.11
CA VAL A 283 -26.52 13.97 -12.53
C VAL A 283 -25.57 13.78 -11.32
N LYS A 284 -25.79 14.55 -10.24
CA LYS A 284 -25.03 14.35 -8.99
C LYS A 284 -25.26 12.96 -8.39
N LEU A 285 -26.49 12.45 -8.43
CA LEU A 285 -26.84 11.11 -7.95
C LEU A 285 -26.14 10.01 -8.77
N ALA A 286 -26.09 10.15 -10.08
CA ALA A 286 -25.35 9.21 -10.94
C ALA A 286 -23.86 9.17 -10.59
N ASN A 287 -23.23 10.33 -10.42
CA ASN A 287 -21.84 10.43 -10.00
C ASN A 287 -21.61 9.84 -8.59
N LEU A 288 -22.52 10.04 -7.66
CA LEU A 288 -22.50 9.46 -6.33
C LEU A 288 -22.46 7.93 -6.40
N ILE A 289 -23.33 7.31 -7.18
CA ILE A 289 -23.38 5.85 -7.34
C ILE A 289 -22.03 5.30 -7.84
N ILE A 290 -21.44 5.96 -8.85
CA ILE A 290 -20.12 5.58 -9.37
C ILE A 290 -19.05 5.66 -8.28
N GLN A 291 -18.98 6.76 -7.55
CA GLN A 291 -17.96 7.00 -6.53
C GLN A 291 -18.11 6.05 -5.33
N VAL A 292 -19.34 5.81 -4.87
CA VAL A 292 -19.62 4.86 -3.79
C VAL A 292 -19.27 3.43 -4.22
N THR A 293 -19.61 3.02 -5.45
CA THR A 293 -19.24 1.69 -5.96
C THR A 293 -17.73 1.49 -6.01
N LYS A 294 -16.97 2.49 -6.48
CA LYS A 294 -15.50 2.46 -6.45
C LYS A 294 -14.96 2.38 -5.03
N ALA A 295 -15.49 3.19 -4.12
CA ALA A 295 -15.09 3.20 -2.72
C ALA A 295 -15.37 1.86 -2.03
N MET A 296 -16.50 1.21 -2.35
CA MET A 296 -16.82 -0.13 -1.83
C MET A 296 -15.82 -1.18 -2.28
N ALA A 297 -15.47 -1.20 -3.57
CA ALA A 297 -14.47 -2.12 -4.10
C ALA A 297 -13.09 -1.89 -3.45
N CYS A 298 -12.68 -0.61 -3.26
CA CYS A 298 -11.44 -0.28 -2.55
C CYS A 298 -11.48 -0.73 -1.08
N ALA A 299 -12.61 -0.52 -0.40
CA ALA A 299 -12.80 -0.96 0.98
C ALA A 299 -12.72 -2.48 1.15
N GLU A 300 -13.22 -3.26 0.18
CA GLU A 300 -13.09 -4.72 0.18
C GLU A 300 -11.63 -5.16 0.01
N ARG A 301 -10.87 -4.51 -0.87
CA ARG A 301 -9.43 -4.77 -1.02
C ARG A 301 -8.62 -4.42 0.24
N VAL A 302 -8.94 -3.33 0.93
CA VAL A 302 -8.33 -2.99 2.22
C VAL A 302 -8.71 -4.03 3.27
N ALA A 303 -9.97 -4.43 3.32
CA ALA A 303 -10.45 -5.43 4.26
C ALA A 303 -9.84 -6.83 4.00
N SER A 304 -9.52 -7.18 2.75
CA SER A 304 -8.85 -8.45 2.44
C SER A 304 -7.46 -8.54 3.07
N VAL A 305 -6.70 -7.43 3.10
CA VAL A 305 -5.40 -7.41 3.79
C VAL A 305 -5.57 -7.57 5.30
N LEU A 306 -6.55 -6.89 5.91
CA LEU A 306 -6.86 -7.01 7.35
C LEU A 306 -7.40 -8.40 7.76
N ASN A 307 -7.79 -9.23 6.81
CA ASN A 307 -8.25 -10.59 7.07
C ASN A 307 -7.13 -11.64 6.95
N VAL A 308 -5.95 -11.26 6.49
CA VAL A 308 -4.79 -12.15 6.47
C VAL A 308 -4.30 -12.27 7.91
N GLU A 309 -4.39 -13.46 8.47
CA GLU A 309 -3.87 -13.74 9.81
C GLU A 309 -2.40 -14.13 9.70
N PRO A 310 -1.54 -13.66 10.64
CA PRO A 310 -0.14 -14.12 10.67
C PRO A 310 -0.08 -15.62 10.88
N GLU A 311 0.60 -16.35 10.00
CA GLU A 311 0.78 -17.81 10.11
C GLU A 311 1.72 -18.16 11.25
N MET A 312 2.70 -17.27 11.56
CA MET A 312 3.66 -17.49 12.63
C MET A 312 3.16 -16.89 13.95
N GLU A 313 2.99 -17.74 14.94
CA GLU A 313 2.74 -17.32 16.32
C GLU A 313 4.05 -17.32 17.12
N PHE A 314 4.36 -16.20 17.76
CA PHE A 314 5.44 -16.11 18.73
C PHE A 314 4.85 -16.33 20.13
N SER A 315 5.41 -17.28 20.87
CA SER A 315 4.96 -17.58 22.23
C SER A 315 5.12 -16.36 23.14
N CYS A 316 4.11 -16.11 24.00
CA CYS A 316 4.23 -15.13 25.08
C CYS A 316 5.06 -15.71 26.21
N PRO A 317 6.11 -15.02 26.67
CA PRO A 317 7.18 -15.64 27.48
C PRO A 317 6.91 -15.73 28.97
N GLU A 318 5.84 -15.19 29.52
CA GLU A 318 5.72 -15.08 30.98
C GLU A 318 5.78 -16.40 31.77
N ASN A 319 5.48 -17.55 31.13
CA ASN A 319 5.51 -18.86 31.79
C ASN A 319 6.69 -19.77 31.38
N ASN A 320 7.36 -19.51 30.25
CA ASN A 320 8.38 -20.42 29.71
C ASN A 320 9.81 -20.04 30.09
N ALA A 321 10.10 -18.75 30.33
CA ALA A 321 11.43 -18.28 30.70
C ALA A 321 11.93 -18.87 32.04
N LYS A 322 11.03 -19.13 33.00
CA LYS A 322 11.38 -19.73 34.31
C LYS A 322 11.63 -21.24 34.26
N ASN A 323 11.19 -21.94 33.23
CA ASN A 323 11.33 -23.39 33.07
C ASN A 323 12.46 -23.80 32.11
N ARG A 324 13.10 -22.85 31.43
CA ARG A 324 14.31 -23.14 30.66
C ARG A 324 15.47 -23.36 31.62
N LYS A 325 15.62 -24.61 32.09
CA LYS A 325 16.87 -25.03 32.68
C LYS A 325 17.95 -24.76 31.64
N THR A 326 18.97 -24.00 32.00
CA THR A 326 20.21 -23.86 31.24
C THR A 326 20.71 -25.28 30.99
N GLY A 327 20.32 -25.86 29.86
CA GLY A 327 20.91 -27.07 29.37
C GLY A 327 22.35 -26.73 29.05
N THR A 328 23.33 -27.36 29.71
CA THR A 328 24.73 -27.34 29.37
C THR A 328 24.93 -28.17 28.09
N SER A 329 24.30 -27.76 26.99
CA SER A 329 24.54 -28.34 25.68
C SER A 329 25.64 -27.51 25.03
N ASP A 330 26.72 -28.16 24.63
CA ASP A 330 27.79 -27.59 23.81
C ASP A 330 27.27 -27.15 22.42
N GLU A 331 26.00 -27.49 22.08
CA GLU A 331 25.37 -27.24 20.82
C GLU A 331 24.65 -25.88 20.87
N GLU A 332 25.11 -24.91 20.06
CA GLU A 332 24.48 -23.60 19.91
C GLU A 332 23.32 -23.63 18.92
N VAL A 333 23.52 -24.27 17.76
CA VAL A 333 22.50 -24.40 16.71
C VAL A 333 22.39 -25.84 16.26
N ALA A 334 21.19 -26.36 16.16
CA ALA A 334 20.93 -27.68 15.59
C ALA A 334 19.75 -27.63 14.61
N PHE A 335 19.96 -28.16 13.42
CA PHE A 335 18.92 -28.47 12.43
C PHE A 335 18.69 -29.98 12.48
N ASP A 336 17.44 -30.38 12.75
CA ASP A 336 17.08 -31.77 12.91
C ASP A 336 16.06 -32.17 11.83
N HIS A 337 16.55 -32.77 10.74
CA HIS A 337 15.77 -33.22 9.58
C HIS A 337 14.82 -32.15 9.01
N VAL A 338 15.33 -30.94 8.84
CA VAL A 338 14.54 -29.77 8.45
C VAL A 338 14.24 -29.79 6.97
N SER A 339 12.95 -29.69 6.61
CA SER A 339 12.47 -29.46 5.25
C SER A 339 11.66 -28.17 5.17
N PHE A 340 11.69 -27.51 4.01
CA PHE A 340 10.97 -26.27 3.80
C PHE A 340 10.50 -26.08 2.35
N THR A 341 9.26 -25.61 2.23
CA THR A 341 8.63 -25.26 0.94
C THR A 341 8.03 -23.86 1.04
N TYR A 342 8.37 -22.94 0.12
CA TYR A 342 7.71 -21.64 0.04
C TYR A 342 6.24 -21.79 -0.37
N GLY A 343 5.38 -20.97 0.21
CA GLY A 343 3.94 -20.98 -0.13
C GLY A 343 3.71 -20.77 -1.63
N GLY A 344 3.08 -21.77 -2.29
CA GLY A 344 2.83 -21.78 -3.74
C GLY A 344 3.94 -22.39 -4.60
N ALA A 345 5.07 -22.82 -4.04
CA ALA A 345 6.07 -23.61 -4.76
C ALA A 345 5.63 -25.07 -4.86
N GLY A 346 5.81 -25.68 -6.04
CA GLY A 346 5.46 -27.09 -6.28
C GLY A 346 6.53 -28.09 -5.81
N ALA A 347 7.69 -27.63 -5.32
CA ALA A 347 8.81 -28.46 -4.88
C ALA A 347 9.41 -27.93 -3.57
N GLU A 348 10.02 -28.83 -2.79
CA GLU A 348 10.76 -28.47 -1.58
C GLU A 348 11.99 -27.62 -1.95
N THR A 349 12.16 -26.51 -1.24
CA THR A 349 13.35 -25.63 -1.38
C THR A 349 14.51 -26.13 -0.56
N LEU A 350 14.24 -26.73 0.60
CA LEU A 350 15.20 -27.46 1.43
C LEU A 350 14.59 -28.80 1.82
N SER A 351 15.40 -29.86 1.76
CA SER A 351 14.98 -31.23 2.00
C SER A 351 15.93 -31.93 2.97
N ASN A 352 15.39 -32.35 4.10
CA ASN A 352 16.08 -33.17 5.10
C ASN A 352 17.46 -32.60 5.54
N ILE A 353 17.52 -31.33 5.88
CA ILE A 353 18.75 -30.69 6.37
C ILE A 353 19.02 -31.10 7.82
N HIS A 354 20.19 -31.67 8.08
CA HIS A 354 20.60 -32.12 9.41
C HIS A 354 22.07 -31.77 9.69
N PHE A 355 22.30 -30.95 10.71
CA PHE A 355 23.64 -30.60 11.21
C PHE A 355 23.57 -29.97 12.60
N THR A 356 24.72 -29.95 13.30
CA THR A 356 24.88 -29.28 14.59
C THR A 356 26.09 -28.37 14.58
N VAL A 357 26.00 -27.26 15.30
CA VAL A 357 27.05 -26.24 15.43
C VAL A 357 27.32 -25.96 16.90
N LYS A 358 28.56 -25.94 17.29
CA LYS A 358 28.99 -25.57 18.65
C LYS A 358 29.10 -24.05 18.78
N LYS A 359 29.02 -23.59 20.01
CA LYS A 359 29.23 -22.18 20.34
C LYS A 359 30.62 -21.70 19.89
N GLY A 360 30.67 -20.51 19.29
CA GLY A 360 31.91 -19.89 18.82
C GLY A 360 32.41 -20.42 17.47
N GLN A 361 31.78 -21.41 16.87
CA GLN A 361 32.18 -21.93 15.56
C GLN A 361 31.79 -20.99 14.40
N THR A 362 32.63 -20.97 13.38
CA THR A 362 32.31 -20.34 12.09
C THR A 362 31.82 -21.39 11.11
N VAL A 363 30.58 -21.20 10.61
CA VAL A 363 29.93 -22.08 9.65
C VAL A 363 29.89 -21.43 8.29
N GLY A 364 30.49 -22.06 7.29
CA GLY A 364 30.41 -21.68 5.89
C GLY A 364 29.25 -22.38 5.20
N ILE A 365 28.47 -21.66 4.39
CA ILE A 365 27.41 -22.24 3.56
C ILE A 365 27.70 -21.89 2.10
N ILE A 366 27.92 -22.93 1.26
CA ILE A 366 28.28 -22.79 -0.14
C ILE A 366 27.38 -23.66 -1.02
N GLY A 367 27.28 -23.29 -2.30
CA GLY A 367 26.48 -24.02 -3.31
C GLY A 367 26.10 -23.13 -4.48
N GLY A 368 25.53 -23.70 -5.50
CA GLY A 368 25.04 -23.00 -6.69
C GLY A 368 23.95 -21.95 -6.39
N THR A 369 23.63 -21.11 -7.39
CA THR A 369 22.49 -20.20 -7.29
C THR A 369 21.20 -21.03 -7.23
N GLY A 370 20.32 -20.72 -6.27
CA GLY A 370 19.07 -21.46 -6.07
C GLY A 370 19.18 -22.70 -5.18
N SER A 371 20.39 -23.06 -4.68
CA SER A 371 20.59 -24.25 -3.83
C SER A 371 19.99 -24.18 -2.41
N GLY A 372 19.31 -23.08 -2.03
CA GLY A 372 18.65 -22.95 -0.74
C GLY A 372 19.44 -22.24 0.37
N LYS A 373 20.65 -21.69 0.09
CA LYS A 373 21.53 -21.04 1.09
C LYS A 373 20.86 -19.96 1.92
N SER A 374 20.27 -18.95 1.26
CA SER A 374 19.56 -17.86 1.96
C SER A 374 18.31 -18.36 2.66
N THR A 375 17.65 -19.40 2.13
CA THR A 375 16.50 -20.03 2.78
C THR A 375 16.89 -20.67 4.11
N LEU A 376 18.04 -21.35 4.17
CA LEU A 376 18.55 -21.98 5.39
C LEU A 376 18.77 -20.93 6.50
N VAL A 377 19.45 -19.82 6.19
CA VAL A 377 19.70 -18.77 7.19
C VAL A 377 18.44 -17.98 7.55
N ASN A 378 17.48 -17.84 6.62
CA ASN A 378 16.17 -17.25 6.90
C ASN A 378 15.33 -18.11 7.87
N LEU A 379 15.45 -19.44 7.77
CA LEU A 379 14.83 -20.36 8.73
C LEU A 379 15.49 -20.27 10.11
N LEU A 380 16.83 -20.14 10.17
CA LEU A 380 17.55 -19.93 11.43
C LEU A 380 17.11 -18.64 12.13
N ALA A 381 16.95 -17.55 11.36
CA ALA A 381 16.43 -16.27 11.87
C ALA A 381 14.90 -16.29 12.13
N ARG A 382 14.24 -17.41 11.88
CA ARG A 382 12.80 -17.58 11.97
C ARG A 382 12.03 -16.49 11.22
N PHE A 383 12.42 -16.22 9.97
CA PHE A 383 11.61 -15.41 9.05
C PHE A 383 10.50 -16.23 8.43
N TYR A 384 10.68 -17.55 8.39
CA TYR A 384 9.72 -18.58 8.02
C TYR A 384 9.83 -19.72 9.02
N ASP A 385 8.74 -20.44 9.27
CA ASP A 385 8.77 -21.69 10.02
C ASP A 385 9.04 -22.88 9.08
N ALA A 386 9.83 -23.85 9.54
CA ALA A 386 10.08 -25.08 8.80
C ALA A 386 8.78 -25.84 8.54
N THR A 387 8.68 -26.45 7.34
CA THR A 387 7.51 -27.27 6.98
C THR A 387 7.55 -28.61 7.71
N ASP A 388 8.75 -29.17 7.89
CA ASP A 388 8.99 -30.40 8.66
C ASP A 388 10.34 -30.31 9.39
N GLY A 389 10.53 -31.10 10.44
CA GLY A 389 11.71 -31.07 11.28
C GLY A 389 11.69 -29.96 12.33
N GLN A 390 12.84 -29.76 12.98
CA GLN A 390 13.00 -28.84 14.11
C GLN A 390 14.33 -28.10 14.05
N ILE A 391 14.31 -26.79 14.37
CA ILE A 391 15.51 -25.96 14.53
C ILE A 391 15.62 -25.60 16.02
N ARG A 392 16.81 -25.77 16.60
CA ARG A 392 17.08 -25.46 17.99
C ARG A 392 18.23 -24.44 18.10
N ILE A 393 18.12 -23.54 19.06
CA ILE A 393 19.16 -22.59 19.47
C ILE A 393 19.34 -22.73 20.98
N GLY A 394 20.59 -22.93 21.45
CA GLY A 394 20.87 -23.15 22.85
C GLY A 394 20.09 -24.33 23.45
N GLY A 395 19.89 -25.40 22.68
CA GLY A 395 19.12 -26.58 23.05
C GLY A 395 17.59 -26.44 23.03
N HIS A 396 17.04 -25.27 22.70
CA HIS A 396 15.60 -25.01 22.68
C HIS A 396 15.09 -24.76 21.26
N ASP A 397 13.86 -25.26 20.95
CA ASP A 397 13.18 -25.00 19.68
C ASP A 397 13.01 -23.49 19.46
N ILE A 398 13.35 -23.00 18.26
CA ILE A 398 13.23 -21.57 17.90
C ILE A 398 11.76 -21.09 18.03
N ARG A 399 10.78 -21.95 17.91
CA ARG A 399 9.35 -21.64 18.08
C ARG A 399 8.96 -21.32 19.53
N SER A 400 9.80 -21.73 20.50
CA SER A 400 9.56 -21.48 21.92
C SER A 400 10.04 -20.10 22.38
N TYR A 401 10.80 -19.36 21.55
CA TYR A 401 11.29 -18.02 21.85
C TYR A 401 10.24 -16.95 21.54
N SER A 402 10.24 -15.86 22.32
CA SER A 402 9.55 -14.64 21.89
C SER A 402 10.29 -14.00 20.70
N ARG A 403 9.61 -13.10 20.01
CA ARG A 403 10.22 -12.39 18.87
C ARG A 403 11.43 -11.57 19.29
N GLU A 404 11.31 -10.90 20.43
CA GLU A 404 12.36 -10.04 21.00
C GLU A 404 13.57 -10.85 21.45
N GLU A 405 13.35 -11.96 22.17
CA GLU A 405 14.42 -12.84 22.63
C GLU A 405 15.20 -13.45 21.47
N LEU A 406 14.50 -13.97 20.44
CA LEU A 406 15.17 -14.60 19.30
C LEU A 406 15.96 -13.58 18.48
N ARG A 407 15.41 -12.40 18.27
CA ARG A 407 16.09 -11.34 17.51
C ARG A 407 17.27 -10.74 18.26
N GLY A 408 17.19 -10.58 19.58
CA GLY A 408 18.34 -10.15 20.39
C GLY A 408 19.51 -11.15 20.41
N LYS A 409 19.26 -12.43 20.03
CA LYS A 409 20.32 -13.44 19.90
C LYS A 409 20.98 -13.46 18.52
N ILE A 410 20.29 -13.00 17.47
CA ILE A 410 20.70 -13.20 16.07
C ILE A 410 20.90 -11.85 15.39
N GLY A 411 22.14 -11.49 15.13
CA GLY A 411 22.49 -10.39 14.24
C GLY A 411 22.48 -10.85 12.79
N MET A 412 21.64 -10.26 11.95
CA MET A 412 21.54 -10.67 10.54
C MET A 412 21.89 -9.56 9.57
N VAL A 413 22.80 -9.88 8.66
CA VAL A 413 23.17 -9.06 7.51
C VAL A 413 22.64 -9.70 6.25
N MET A 414 21.63 -9.06 5.64
CA MET A 414 20.99 -9.55 4.42
C MET A 414 21.87 -9.33 3.19
N GLN A 415 21.68 -10.15 2.17
CA GLN A 415 22.37 -10.06 0.88
C GLN A 415 22.28 -8.65 0.27
N LYS A 416 21.10 -8.02 0.32
CA LYS A 416 20.91 -6.66 -0.18
C LYS A 416 20.98 -5.67 0.97
N ALA A 417 22.04 -4.86 1.01
CA ALA A 417 22.22 -3.82 2.01
C ALA A 417 21.10 -2.76 1.93
N GLN A 418 20.32 -2.64 2.98
CA GLN A 418 19.23 -1.68 3.11
C GLN A 418 19.52 -0.68 4.23
N LEU A 419 19.60 0.61 3.86
CA LEU A 419 19.74 1.71 4.81
C LEU A 419 18.51 2.61 4.75
N PHE A 420 18.12 3.13 5.90
CA PHE A 420 17.00 4.05 6.03
C PHE A 420 17.47 5.50 5.91
N SER A 421 16.59 6.37 5.42
CA SER A 421 16.84 7.81 5.42
C SER A 421 16.98 8.33 6.84
N GLY A 422 18.02 9.12 7.08
CA GLY A 422 18.37 9.64 8.40
C GLY A 422 19.85 9.95 8.49
N THR A 423 20.53 9.48 9.53
CA THR A 423 21.98 9.58 9.72
C THR A 423 22.63 8.21 9.80
N ILE A 424 23.96 8.13 9.73
CA ILE A 424 24.70 6.89 10.01
C ILE A 424 24.35 6.40 11.42
N ARG A 425 24.42 7.28 12.42
CA ARG A 425 24.01 7.01 13.81
C ARG A 425 22.62 6.37 13.89
N SER A 426 21.61 7.00 13.28
CA SER A 426 20.23 6.49 13.31
C SER A 426 20.10 5.11 12.68
N ASN A 427 20.91 4.78 11.67
CA ASN A 427 20.93 3.45 11.06
C ASN A 427 21.59 2.41 11.95
N LEU A 428 22.65 2.75 12.67
CA LEU A 428 23.33 1.85 13.60
C LEU A 428 22.49 1.57 14.85
N LEU A 429 21.81 2.57 15.38
CA LEU A 429 20.89 2.44 16.53
C LEU A 429 19.68 1.53 16.26
N TRP A 430 19.47 1.08 15.03
CA TRP A 430 18.49 0.02 14.76
C TRP A 430 18.91 -1.33 15.36
N GLY A 431 20.21 -1.59 15.50
CA GLY A 431 20.71 -2.78 16.20
C GLY A 431 20.43 -2.68 17.71
N ASN A 432 20.82 -1.56 18.32
CA ASN A 432 20.57 -1.31 19.74
C ASN A 432 20.27 0.18 19.98
N PRO A 433 19.00 0.52 20.28
CA PRO A 433 18.62 1.92 20.54
C PRO A 433 19.32 2.57 21.73
N GLY A 434 19.86 1.78 22.66
CA GLY A 434 20.58 2.24 23.85
C GLY A 434 22.11 2.27 23.70
N ALA A 435 22.64 2.00 22.49
CA ALA A 435 24.07 1.95 22.27
C ALA A 435 24.74 3.33 22.46
N THR A 436 25.90 3.35 23.12
CA THR A 436 26.74 4.54 23.27
C THR A 436 27.56 4.79 22.01
N ASP A 437 28.15 5.98 21.87
CA ASP A 437 29.01 6.31 20.73
C ASP A 437 30.21 5.39 20.66
N GLU A 438 30.77 4.99 21.79
CA GLU A 438 31.89 4.04 21.87
C GLU A 438 31.51 2.68 21.27
N MET A 439 30.30 2.17 21.58
CA MET A 439 29.79 0.93 20.99
C MET A 439 29.59 1.05 19.48
N LEU A 440 29.08 2.20 19.01
CA LEU A 440 28.90 2.46 17.59
C LEU A 440 30.24 2.48 16.85
N TRP A 441 31.24 3.14 17.41
CA TRP A 441 32.57 3.19 16.82
C TRP A 441 33.27 1.82 16.84
N ALA A 442 33.19 1.06 17.92
CA ALA A 442 33.73 -0.30 17.99
C ALA A 442 33.10 -1.21 16.92
N ALA A 443 31.79 -1.15 16.73
CA ALA A 443 31.10 -1.90 15.68
C ALA A 443 31.54 -1.44 14.26
N LEU A 444 31.77 -0.14 14.06
CA LEU A 444 32.29 0.40 12.80
C LEU A 444 33.74 -0.04 12.53
N GLU A 445 34.57 -0.11 13.54
CA GLU A 445 35.95 -0.61 13.44
C GLU A 445 35.95 -2.09 13.04
N THR A 446 35.22 -2.93 13.74
CA THR A 446 35.07 -4.36 13.40
C THR A 446 34.52 -4.54 11.98
N ALA A 447 33.51 -3.75 11.56
CA ALA A 447 32.94 -3.80 10.22
C ALA A 447 33.82 -3.14 9.14
N GLN A 448 35.05 -2.71 9.47
CA GLN A 448 35.97 -1.98 8.55
C GLN A 448 35.34 -0.73 7.96
N ALA A 449 34.45 -0.06 8.71
CA ALA A 449 33.70 1.11 8.27
C ALA A 449 34.21 2.42 8.92
N ALA A 450 34.95 2.36 10.00
CA ALA A 450 35.36 3.54 10.78
C ALA A 450 36.11 4.56 9.94
N GLU A 451 37.08 4.14 9.11
CA GLU A 451 37.91 5.03 8.30
C GLU A 451 37.07 5.94 7.36
N PHE A 452 36.11 5.36 6.65
CA PHE A 452 35.31 6.17 5.72
C PHE A 452 34.27 7.05 6.45
N VAL A 453 33.77 6.60 7.62
CA VAL A 453 32.85 7.41 8.44
C VAL A 453 33.60 8.59 9.06
N GLN A 454 34.81 8.40 9.56
CA GLN A 454 35.67 9.47 10.10
C GLN A 454 35.99 10.55 9.05
N LYS A 455 36.14 10.15 7.77
CA LYS A 455 36.39 11.08 6.65
C LYS A 455 35.18 11.92 6.27
N LYS A 456 33.98 11.60 6.75
CA LYS A 456 32.78 12.41 6.54
C LYS A 456 32.76 13.63 7.45
N GLU A 457 32.25 14.77 6.95
CA GLU A 457 32.23 16.04 7.72
C GLU A 457 31.50 15.90 9.05
N LYS A 458 30.36 15.17 9.06
CA LYS A 458 29.52 14.98 10.25
C LYS A 458 29.69 13.62 10.91
N GLN A 459 30.62 12.80 10.44
CA GLN A 459 30.92 11.48 10.99
C GLN A 459 29.65 10.61 11.22
N LEU A 460 29.33 10.25 12.47
CA LEU A 460 28.13 9.47 12.80
C LEU A 460 26.83 10.19 12.41
N ASP A 461 26.83 11.50 12.41
CA ASP A 461 25.63 12.32 12.08
C ASP A 461 25.57 12.69 10.59
N GLU A 462 26.44 12.10 9.76
CA GLU A 462 26.38 12.25 8.30
C GLU A 462 25.04 11.76 7.74
N PRO A 463 24.37 12.54 6.89
CA PRO A 463 23.09 12.16 6.31
C PRO A 463 23.19 10.91 5.41
N VAL A 464 22.23 10.01 5.57
CA VAL A 464 22.00 8.86 4.71
C VAL A 464 20.69 9.08 3.94
N GLU A 465 20.77 9.12 2.61
CA GLU A 465 19.59 9.20 1.76
C GLU A 465 18.82 7.88 1.73
N GLN A 466 17.57 7.91 1.27
CA GLN A 466 16.72 6.72 1.13
C GLN A 466 17.43 5.60 0.34
N GLY A 467 17.60 4.43 0.96
CA GLY A 467 18.32 3.30 0.40
C GLY A 467 19.84 3.53 0.31
N GLY A 468 20.37 4.57 0.99
CA GLY A 468 21.81 4.89 1.00
C GLY A 468 22.33 5.33 -0.37
N ARG A 469 21.55 6.02 -1.20
CA ARG A 469 21.94 6.40 -2.58
C ARG A 469 23.22 7.20 -2.66
N ASN A 470 23.55 7.94 -1.62
CA ASN A 470 24.77 8.73 -1.47
C ASN A 470 26.01 7.92 -0.98
N LEU A 471 25.88 6.59 -0.87
CA LEU A 471 26.95 5.70 -0.43
C LEU A 471 27.25 4.64 -1.50
N SER A 472 28.51 4.20 -1.59
CA SER A 472 28.91 3.08 -2.44
C SER A 472 28.34 1.74 -1.93
N GLY A 473 28.27 0.71 -2.80
CA GLY A 473 27.80 -0.62 -2.41
C GLY A 473 28.54 -1.21 -1.20
N GLY A 474 29.87 -1.14 -1.22
CA GLY A 474 30.70 -1.62 -0.12
C GLY A 474 30.55 -0.80 1.17
N GLN A 475 30.32 0.52 1.08
CA GLN A 475 30.03 1.36 2.25
C GLN A 475 28.69 0.99 2.88
N LYS A 476 27.64 0.78 2.06
CA LYS A 476 26.34 0.30 2.56
C LYS A 476 26.47 -1.03 3.27
N GLN A 477 27.18 -1.97 2.65
CA GLN A 477 27.34 -3.31 3.21
C GLN A 477 28.05 -3.25 4.57
N ARG A 478 29.17 -2.51 4.67
CA ARG A 478 29.90 -2.34 5.94
C ARG A 478 29.04 -1.69 7.03
N LEU A 479 28.20 -0.70 6.69
CA LEU A 479 27.27 -0.11 7.65
C LEU A 479 26.17 -1.08 8.10
N THR A 480 25.68 -1.97 7.22
CA THR A 480 24.72 -3.00 7.63
C THR A 480 25.37 -4.08 8.51
N ILE A 481 26.64 -4.39 8.27
CA ILE A 481 27.42 -5.29 9.16
C ILE A 481 27.62 -4.63 10.52
N ALA A 482 28.06 -3.35 10.56
CA ALA A 482 28.22 -2.61 11.81
C ALA A 482 26.90 -2.58 12.60
N ARG A 483 25.76 -2.33 11.94
CA ARG A 483 24.43 -2.35 12.56
C ARG A 483 24.11 -3.68 13.25
N ALA A 484 24.44 -4.81 12.61
CA ALA A 484 24.22 -6.14 13.19
C ALA A 484 25.15 -6.40 14.38
N LEU A 485 26.37 -5.84 14.38
CA LEU A 485 27.34 -5.98 15.47
C LEU A 485 27.01 -5.10 16.69
N VAL A 486 26.33 -3.95 16.51
CA VAL A 486 25.92 -3.07 17.62
C VAL A 486 24.98 -3.78 18.61
N GLU A 487 24.23 -4.78 18.15
CA GLU A 487 23.32 -5.58 18.98
C GLU A 487 24.06 -6.56 19.90
N ASP A 488 25.34 -6.78 19.64
CA ASP A 488 26.21 -7.76 20.34
C ASP A 488 25.62 -9.18 20.35
N PRO A 489 25.29 -9.76 19.17
CA PRO A 489 24.54 -11.00 19.06
C PRO A 489 25.37 -12.24 19.49
N GLU A 490 24.65 -13.31 19.91
CA GLU A 490 25.26 -14.65 20.14
C GLU A 490 25.57 -15.36 18.80
N ILE A 491 24.69 -15.13 17.77
CA ILE A 491 24.80 -15.70 16.44
C ILE A 491 24.82 -14.57 15.42
N LEU A 492 25.86 -14.49 14.58
CA LEU A 492 25.95 -13.53 13.47
C LEU A 492 25.75 -14.26 12.15
N ILE A 493 24.80 -13.80 11.34
CA ILE A 493 24.51 -14.33 10.00
C ILE A 493 24.93 -13.30 8.95
N LEU A 494 25.82 -13.69 8.05
CA LEU A 494 26.33 -12.90 6.93
C LEU A 494 25.86 -13.54 5.62
N ASP A 495 24.69 -13.11 5.09
CA ASP A 495 24.15 -13.65 3.84
C ASP A 495 24.73 -12.92 2.63
N ASP A 496 25.66 -13.57 1.93
CA ASP A 496 26.40 -13.09 0.75
C ASP A 496 26.93 -11.64 0.89
N SER A 497 27.28 -11.28 2.13
CA SER A 497 27.66 -9.91 2.51
C SER A 497 29.03 -9.51 1.96
N ALA A 498 29.85 -10.47 1.55
CA ALA A 498 31.17 -10.27 0.96
C ALA A 498 31.12 -9.89 -0.53
N SER A 499 30.00 -10.10 -1.23
CA SER A 499 29.89 -9.89 -2.69
C SER A 499 30.14 -8.43 -3.12
N ALA A 500 29.81 -7.47 -2.25
CA ALA A 500 30.02 -6.05 -2.47
C ALA A 500 31.34 -5.50 -1.93
N LEU A 501 32.16 -6.34 -1.27
CA LEU A 501 33.45 -5.99 -0.67
C LEU A 501 34.61 -6.44 -1.57
N ASP A 502 35.72 -5.70 -1.56
CA ASP A 502 36.95 -6.16 -2.11
C ASP A 502 37.60 -7.24 -1.20
N PHE A 503 38.50 -8.03 -1.77
CA PHE A 503 39.11 -9.17 -1.08
C PHE A 503 39.86 -8.78 0.21
N ALA A 504 40.52 -7.62 0.20
CA ALA A 504 41.31 -7.17 1.35
C ALA A 504 40.40 -6.76 2.52
N THR A 505 39.31 -5.99 2.20
CA THR A 505 38.31 -5.58 3.20
C THR A 505 37.57 -6.80 3.76
N ASP A 506 37.17 -7.78 2.92
CA ASP A 506 36.53 -9.01 3.37
C ASP A 506 37.43 -9.84 4.30
N ALA A 507 38.70 -9.98 3.97
CA ALA A 507 39.68 -10.69 4.81
C ALA A 507 39.90 -9.98 6.15
N ALA A 508 40.03 -8.64 6.13
CA ALA A 508 40.19 -7.84 7.34
C ALA A 508 38.95 -7.91 8.25
N LEU A 509 37.75 -7.84 7.67
CA LEU A 509 36.47 -8.00 8.38
C LEU A 509 36.39 -9.36 9.10
N ARG A 510 36.68 -10.46 8.39
CA ARG A 510 36.62 -11.80 8.97
C ARG A 510 37.68 -12.01 10.07
N LYS A 511 38.84 -11.39 9.90
CA LYS A 511 39.86 -11.38 10.95
C LYS A 511 39.36 -10.62 12.17
N ALA A 512 38.84 -9.41 12.00
CA ALA A 512 38.31 -8.60 13.09
C ALA A 512 37.17 -9.30 13.86
N ILE A 513 36.24 -9.98 13.13
CA ILE A 513 35.17 -10.76 13.77
C ILE A 513 35.71 -11.92 14.61
N ARG A 514 36.75 -12.63 14.15
CA ARG A 514 37.38 -13.72 14.89
C ARG A 514 38.18 -13.25 16.11
N GLU A 515 38.70 -12.05 16.09
CA GLU A 515 39.47 -11.43 17.17
C GLU A 515 38.61 -10.77 18.25
N LEU A 516 37.28 -10.80 18.11
CA LEU A 516 36.37 -10.35 19.16
C LEU A 516 36.50 -11.30 20.39
N ASP A 517 36.62 -10.69 21.58
CA ASP A 517 36.73 -11.41 22.86
C ASP A 517 35.46 -12.18 23.28
N LYS A 518 34.62 -12.56 22.32
CA LYS A 518 33.35 -13.23 22.55
C LYS A 518 33.24 -14.49 21.71
N GLU A 519 32.73 -15.56 22.33
CA GLU A 519 32.39 -16.81 21.65
C GLU A 519 31.12 -16.64 20.78
N MET A 520 31.21 -15.80 19.75
CA MET A 520 30.12 -15.57 18.81
C MET A 520 30.12 -16.64 17.71
N THR A 521 28.99 -17.29 17.49
CA THR A 521 28.81 -18.24 16.38
C THR A 521 28.50 -17.49 15.09
N VAL A 522 29.26 -17.77 14.01
CA VAL A 522 29.16 -16.99 12.76
C VAL A 522 28.73 -17.89 11.61
N PHE A 523 27.64 -17.54 10.93
CA PHE A 523 27.20 -18.17 9.69
C PHE A 523 27.57 -17.28 8.51
N ILE A 524 28.39 -17.79 7.59
CA ILE A 524 28.82 -17.08 6.38
C ILE A 524 28.24 -17.79 5.15
N VAL A 525 27.29 -17.17 4.50
CA VAL A 525 26.82 -17.61 3.19
C VAL A 525 27.67 -16.94 2.13
N SER A 526 28.32 -17.71 1.28
CA SER A 526 29.14 -17.16 0.20
C SER A 526 29.16 -18.08 -1.01
N GLN A 527 29.34 -17.49 -2.18
CA GLN A 527 29.67 -18.22 -3.40
C GLN A 527 31.19 -18.33 -3.60
N ARG A 528 31.97 -17.60 -2.81
CA ARG A 528 33.44 -17.59 -2.87
C ARG A 528 34.02 -18.58 -1.87
N THR A 529 34.72 -19.59 -2.37
CA THR A 529 35.42 -20.56 -1.51
C THR A 529 36.49 -19.90 -0.63
N SER A 530 37.17 -18.84 -1.15
CA SER A 530 38.16 -18.06 -0.39
C SER A 530 37.59 -17.44 0.90
N SER A 531 36.30 -17.16 0.95
CA SER A 531 35.65 -16.63 2.14
C SER A 531 35.37 -17.68 3.21
N LEU A 532 35.42 -18.97 2.86
CA LEU A 532 35.03 -20.10 3.72
C LEU A 532 36.16 -21.05 4.09
N MET A 533 37.34 -20.90 3.48
CA MET A 533 38.49 -21.82 3.70
C MET A 533 38.90 -22.00 5.18
N HIS A 534 38.58 -21.02 6.02
CA HIS A 534 38.93 -21.05 7.45
C HIS A 534 37.70 -21.28 8.34
N ALA A 535 36.56 -21.69 7.77
CA ALA A 535 35.40 -22.07 8.55
C ALA A 535 35.64 -23.42 9.25
N ASP A 536 35.13 -23.55 10.48
CA ASP A 536 35.21 -24.78 11.27
C ASP A 536 34.36 -25.90 10.69
N LEU A 537 33.24 -25.47 10.03
CA LEU A 537 32.32 -26.37 9.36
C LEU A 537 31.85 -25.70 8.07
N ILE A 538 31.90 -26.41 6.96
CA ILE A 538 31.34 -25.95 5.68
C ILE A 538 30.21 -26.88 5.28
N LEU A 539 29.04 -26.32 5.00
CA LEU A 539 27.84 -26.99 4.45
C LEU A 539 27.79 -26.74 2.94
N VAL A 540 27.85 -27.79 2.15
CA VAL A 540 27.70 -27.73 0.69
C VAL A 540 26.27 -28.07 0.34
N LEU A 541 25.54 -27.10 -0.22
CA LEU A 541 24.15 -27.28 -0.63
C LEU A 541 24.05 -27.41 -2.15
N ASP A 542 23.32 -28.41 -2.59
CA ASP A 542 22.95 -28.61 -3.98
C ASP A 542 21.50 -29.06 -4.07
N ASP A 543 20.71 -28.37 -4.92
CA ASP A 543 19.27 -28.64 -5.12
C ASP A 543 18.49 -28.85 -3.80
N GLY A 544 18.71 -27.96 -2.84
CA GLY A 544 18.02 -27.99 -1.53
C GLY A 544 18.51 -29.07 -0.55
N LYS A 545 19.56 -29.81 -0.85
CA LYS A 545 20.11 -30.89 0.00
C LYS A 545 21.53 -30.61 0.43
N THR A 546 21.92 -31.12 1.59
CA THR A 546 23.32 -31.13 2.02
C THR A 546 24.05 -32.28 1.32
N VAL A 547 24.94 -31.93 0.37
CA VAL A 547 25.72 -32.90 -0.41
C VAL A 547 27.14 -33.09 0.14
N GLY A 548 27.60 -32.23 1.05
CA GLY A 548 28.87 -32.32 1.73
C GLY A 548 28.89 -31.51 3.02
N MET A 549 29.58 -31.99 4.03
CA MET A 549 29.75 -31.34 5.33
C MET A 549 31.13 -31.69 5.90
N GLY A 550 31.90 -30.69 6.30
CA GLY A 550 33.25 -30.88 6.86
C GLY A 550 34.09 -29.62 6.75
N THR A 551 35.37 -29.73 7.00
CA THR A 551 36.38 -28.68 6.80
C THR A 551 36.71 -28.51 5.31
N HIS A 552 37.40 -27.43 4.98
CA HIS A 552 37.90 -27.19 3.62
C HIS A 552 38.70 -28.35 3.04
N GLU A 553 39.63 -28.88 3.82
CA GLU A 553 40.52 -29.98 3.40
C GLU A 553 39.77 -31.30 3.20
N GLU A 554 38.83 -31.60 4.11
CA GLU A 554 37.99 -32.79 4.01
C GLU A 554 37.10 -32.74 2.77
N LEU A 555 36.48 -31.60 2.49
CA LEU A 555 35.60 -31.41 1.35
C LEU A 555 36.31 -31.43 -0.01
N LEU A 556 37.55 -30.93 -0.05
CA LEU A 556 38.40 -31.08 -1.24
C LEU A 556 38.72 -32.56 -1.53
N GLY A 557 38.77 -33.40 -0.50
CA GLY A 557 39.02 -34.85 -0.68
C GLY A 557 37.77 -35.66 -1.02
N ASN A 558 36.58 -35.26 -0.47
CA ASN A 558 35.43 -36.14 -0.41
C ASN A 558 34.15 -35.60 -1.07
N CYS A 559 34.10 -34.31 -1.47
CA CYS A 559 32.87 -33.70 -2.02
C CYS A 559 33.09 -33.19 -3.47
N PRO A 560 32.62 -33.92 -4.50
CA PRO A 560 32.79 -33.51 -5.90
C PRO A 560 32.24 -32.14 -6.22
N VAL A 561 31.07 -31.77 -5.66
CA VAL A 561 30.46 -30.46 -5.85
C VAL A 561 31.32 -29.34 -5.30
N TYR A 562 31.94 -29.54 -4.13
CA TYR A 562 32.85 -28.55 -3.55
C TYR A 562 34.14 -28.42 -4.35
N GLN A 563 34.67 -29.54 -4.85
CA GLN A 563 35.84 -29.55 -5.74
C GLN A 563 35.57 -28.76 -7.02
N GLU A 564 34.44 -29.00 -7.68
CA GLU A 564 34.05 -28.28 -8.89
C GLU A 564 33.95 -26.76 -8.65
N ILE A 565 33.29 -26.35 -7.54
CA ILE A 565 33.20 -24.93 -7.15
C ILE A 565 34.59 -24.33 -6.91
N TYR A 566 35.48 -25.07 -6.23
CA TYR A 566 36.84 -24.63 -5.94
C TYR A 566 37.66 -24.52 -7.21
N GLU A 567 37.67 -25.56 -8.06
CA GLU A 567 38.39 -25.57 -9.34
C GLU A 567 37.92 -24.47 -10.30
N SER A 568 36.65 -24.15 -10.29
CA SER A 568 36.12 -23.06 -11.10
C SER A 568 36.64 -21.67 -10.70
N GLN A 569 37.10 -21.52 -9.44
CA GLN A 569 37.58 -20.24 -8.92
C GLN A 569 39.13 -20.13 -8.90
N PHE A 570 39.84 -21.24 -8.75
CA PHE A 570 41.28 -21.25 -8.59
C PHE A 570 42.04 -21.98 -9.72
N GLY A 571 41.32 -22.60 -10.66
CA GLY A 571 41.90 -23.49 -11.67
C GLY A 571 42.19 -24.89 -11.12
N LYS A 572 42.37 -25.86 -12.00
CA LYS A 572 42.78 -27.22 -11.56
C LYS A 572 44.14 -27.16 -10.91
N ALA A 573 44.25 -27.76 -9.71
CA ALA A 573 45.55 -27.95 -9.03
C ALA A 573 46.45 -28.81 -9.93
N GLY A 574 47.29 -28.18 -10.75
CA GLY A 574 48.21 -28.87 -11.69
C GLY A 574 48.48 -28.13 -13.00
N GLU A 575 47.74 -27.08 -13.35
CA GLU A 575 47.95 -26.30 -14.57
C GLU A 575 48.71 -24.98 -14.40
N THR A 576 49.53 -24.85 -13.33
CA THR A 576 50.56 -23.81 -13.22
C THR A 576 51.88 -24.41 -13.66
N ALA A 577 52.15 -24.33 -14.97
CA ALA A 577 53.50 -24.43 -15.50
C ALA A 577 53.90 -23.08 -16.12
#